data_de2da13819eab3cd81d2a0675ba26f3d
#
_entry.id   de2da13819eab3cd81d2a0675ba26f3d
#
_cell.length_a   1.000
_cell.length_b   1.000
_cell.length_c   1.000
_cell.angle_alpha   90.00
_cell.angle_beta   90.00
_cell.angle_gamma   90.00
#
_symmetry.space_group_name_H-M   'P 1'
#
loop_
_entity.id
_entity.type
_entity.pdbx_description
1 polymer ?
#
loop_
_entity_poly.entity_id
_entity_poly.type
_entity_poly.pdbx_seq_one_letter_code
_entity_poly.pdbx_strand_id
1 'polypeptide(L)'
;MDKYLPTGNDFVSLPRINERTGGIEDITFLYMAAKGLIDIRGSESTPLIQPYVHLDGVGSLSSAHLAWIRLDDWLPQSTAQLGSLELKTLYVPPIDERGFAIQMTVHNTSESAQDVVIGLN
;
A
#
# COMPACT_ATOMS: atom_id res chain seq x y z
N MET A 1 -20.27 -0.54 -3.81
CA MET A 1 -19.05 -1.33 -3.94
C MET A 1 -17.90 -0.60 -3.30
N ASP A 2 -17.23 -1.25 -2.37
CA ASP A 2 -16.12 -0.64 -1.66
C ASP A 2 -14.88 -0.62 -2.55
N LYS A 3 -14.35 0.57 -2.77
CA LYS A 3 -13.08 0.74 -3.50
C LYS A 3 -11.90 0.97 -2.55
N TYR A 4 -12.09 0.68 -1.28
CA TYR A 4 -11.09 0.85 -0.25
C TYR A 4 -10.94 -0.42 0.57
N LEU A 5 -9.70 -0.66 1.05
CA LEU A 5 -9.34 -1.82 1.84
C LEU A 5 -8.79 -1.33 3.18
N PRO A 6 -9.64 -1.21 4.21
CA PRO A 6 -9.17 -0.69 5.49
C PRO A 6 -8.33 -1.71 6.25
N THR A 7 -7.40 -1.22 7.05
CA THR A 7 -6.68 -1.99 8.05
C THR A 7 -6.30 -1.08 9.21
N GLY A 8 -5.78 -1.65 10.27
CA GLY A 8 -5.37 -0.86 11.42
C GLY A 8 -5.02 -1.71 12.64
N ASN A 9 -4.51 -1.03 13.66
CA ASN A 9 -4.27 -1.62 14.97
C ASN A 9 -4.85 -0.68 16.04
N ASP A 10 -4.48 -0.87 17.31
CA ASP A 10 -5.02 -0.05 18.40
C ASP A 10 -4.56 1.41 18.38
N PHE A 11 -3.55 1.75 17.58
CA PHE A 11 -2.94 3.09 17.58
C PHE A 11 -3.10 3.83 16.27
N VAL A 12 -3.15 3.12 15.15
CA VAL A 12 -3.22 3.71 13.83
C VAL A 12 -4.24 2.98 12.97
N SER A 13 -4.98 3.74 12.19
CA SER A 13 -5.93 3.19 11.23
C SER A 13 -5.61 3.72 9.84
N LEU A 14 -5.68 2.83 8.86
CA LEU A 14 -5.58 3.15 7.45
C LEU A 14 -6.94 2.85 6.83
N PRO A 15 -7.93 3.75 6.98
CA PRO A 15 -9.30 3.43 6.58
C PRO A 15 -9.52 3.43 5.07
N ARG A 16 -8.65 4.11 4.33
CA ARG A 16 -8.81 4.26 2.89
C ARG A 16 -7.54 3.95 2.14
N ILE A 17 -7.31 2.66 1.91
CA ILE A 17 -6.30 2.19 0.95
C ILE A 17 -7.05 1.96 -0.36
N ASN A 18 -6.69 2.70 -1.40
CA ASN A 18 -7.39 2.65 -2.68
C ASN A 18 -7.12 1.32 -3.39
N GLU A 19 -8.17 0.57 -3.71
CA GLU A 19 -8.01 -0.75 -4.31
C GLU A 19 -7.45 -0.70 -5.74
N ARG A 20 -7.60 0.43 -6.43
CA ARG A 20 -7.13 0.57 -7.80
C ARG A 20 -5.67 1.00 -7.87
N THR A 21 -5.23 1.86 -6.96
CA THR A 21 -3.89 2.46 -7.00
C THR A 21 -2.95 1.93 -5.93
N GLY A 22 -3.48 1.38 -4.83
CA GLY A 22 -2.69 1.02 -3.66
C GLY A 22 -2.29 2.21 -2.81
N GLY A 23 -2.73 3.42 -3.14
CA GLY A 23 -2.39 4.62 -2.39
C GLY A 23 -3.13 4.70 -1.06
N ILE A 24 -2.42 5.17 -0.03
CA ILE A 24 -3.01 5.42 1.28
C ILE A 24 -3.55 6.84 1.25
N GLU A 25 -4.88 6.98 1.34
CA GLU A 25 -5.53 8.28 1.24
C GLU A 25 -5.77 8.91 2.59
N ASP A 26 -6.07 8.12 3.61
CA ASP A 26 -6.33 8.62 4.97
C ASP A 26 -5.54 7.84 6.00
N ILE A 27 -5.05 8.55 7.02
CA ILE A 27 -4.40 7.97 8.18
C ILE A 27 -5.00 8.58 9.44
N THR A 28 -5.41 7.76 10.38
CA THR A 28 -5.96 8.20 11.66
C THR A 28 -5.08 7.67 12.79
N PHE A 29 -4.64 8.55 13.68
CA PHE A 29 -3.86 8.18 14.85
C PHE A 29 -4.65 8.41 16.12
N LEU A 30 -4.53 7.50 17.08
CA LEU A 30 -5.00 7.72 18.43
C LEU A 30 -3.94 8.51 19.20
N TYR A 31 -4.27 9.74 19.56
CA TYR A 31 -3.34 10.63 20.30
C TYR A 31 -3.71 10.66 21.78
N MET A 32 -3.04 9.84 22.56
CA MET A 32 -3.37 9.63 23.97
C MET A 32 -3.19 10.89 24.83
N ALA A 33 -2.20 11.73 24.53
CA ALA A 33 -1.95 12.95 25.30
C ALA A 33 -3.11 13.95 25.18
N ALA A 34 -3.76 14.01 24.01
CA ALA A 34 -4.92 14.87 23.78
C ALA A 34 -6.25 14.13 23.96
N LYS A 35 -6.20 12.83 24.28
CA LYS A 35 -7.38 11.97 24.42
C LYS A 35 -8.31 12.04 23.22
N GLY A 36 -7.73 12.08 22.03
CA GLY A 36 -8.50 12.17 20.79
C GLY A 36 -7.80 11.54 19.63
N LEU A 37 -8.37 11.76 18.43
CA LEU A 37 -7.86 11.24 17.18
C LEU A 37 -7.21 12.35 16.37
N ILE A 38 -6.12 12.03 15.71
CA ILE A 38 -5.53 12.88 14.68
C ILE A 38 -5.84 12.21 13.35
N ASP A 39 -6.57 12.94 12.51
CA ASP A 39 -7.07 12.44 11.23
C ASP A 39 -6.38 13.22 10.12
N ILE A 40 -5.62 12.51 9.27
CA ILE A 40 -4.92 13.11 8.14
C ILE A 40 -5.57 12.57 6.88
N ARG A 41 -6.04 13.45 6.01
CA ARG A 41 -6.81 13.08 4.82
C ARG A 41 -6.14 13.56 3.55
N GLY A 42 -6.12 12.68 2.57
CA GLY A 42 -5.77 13.00 1.20
C GLY A 42 -6.93 12.66 0.28
N SER A 43 -6.62 12.32 -0.97
CA SER A 43 -7.62 11.95 -1.96
C SER A 43 -7.01 10.95 -2.95
N GLU A 44 -7.83 10.43 -3.86
CA GLU A 44 -7.34 9.54 -4.91
C GLU A 44 -6.28 10.20 -5.78
N SER A 45 -6.47 11.47 -6.10
CA SER A 45 -5.51 12.21 -6.94
C SER A 45 -4.29 12.72 -6.16
N THR A 46 -4.41 12.87 -4.84
CA THR A 46 -3.32 13.32 -3.96
C THR A 46 -3.29 12.45 -2.71
N PRO A 47 -2.89 11.18 -2.83
CA PRO A 47 -2.80 10.31 -1.67
C PRO A 47 -1.70 10.79 -0.73
N LEU A 48 -1.80 10.41 0.54
CA LEU A 48 -0.77 10.73 1.53
C LEU A 48 0.50 9.95 1.24
N ILE A 49 0.36 8.67 0.90
CA ILE A 49 1.48 7.80 0.57
C ILE A 49 1.08 6.97 -0.64
N GLN A 50 1.90 7.01 -1.67
CA GLN A 50 1.67 6.21 -2.87
C GLN A 50 2.87 5.28 -3.09
N PRO A 51 2.73 3.98 -2.81
CA PRO A 51 3.75 3.02 -3.21
C PRO A 51 3.84 2.97 -4.73
N TYR A 52 5.05 3.00 -5.26
CA TYR A 52 5.20 2.87 -6.71
C TYR A 52 6.38 1.99 -7.08
N VAL A 53 6.26 1.36 -8.25
CA VAL A 53 7.30 0.58 -8.89
C VAL A 53 7.29 0.97 -10.36
N HIS A 54 8.46 1.23 -10.90
CA HIS A 54 8.61 1.58 -12.31
C HIS A 54 9.64 0.65 -12.95
N LEU A 55 9.27 0.05 -14.06
CA LEU A 55 10.15 -0.78 -14.88
C LEU A 55 10.34 -0.10 -16.22
N ASP A 56 11.59 0.22 -16.54
CA ASP A 56 11.94 0.93 -17.79
C ASP A 56 11.47 0.15 -19.02
N GLY A 57 10.81 0.86 -19.93
CA GLY A 57 10.32 0.29 -21.18
C GLY A 57 9.02 -0.51 -21.04
N VAL A 58 8.51 -0.72 -19.83
CA VAL A 58 7.29 -1.48 -19.59
C VAL A 58 6.19 -0.60 -18.98
N GLY A 59 6.51 0.18 -17.96
CA GLY A 59 5.54 1.04 -17.31
C GLY A 59 5.70 1.08 -15.81
N SER A 60 4.63 1.46 -15.12
CA SER A 60 4.65 1.62 -13.68
C SER A 60 3.47 0.89 -13.03
N LEU A 61 3.55 0.74 -11.71
CA LEU A 61 2.51 0.09 -10.92
C LEU A 61 1.15 0.77 -11.10
N SER A 62 1.12 2.08 -11.31
CA SER A 62 -0.12 2.83 -11.50
C SER A 62 -0.88 2.41 -12.75
N SER A 63 -0.21 1.80 -13.74
CA SER A 63 -0.84 1.30 -14.95
C SER A 63 -1.19 -0.19 -14.86
N ALA A 64 -0.80 -0.87 -13.80
CA ALA A 64 -1.05 -2.29 -13.62
C ALA A 64 -2.39 -2.52 -12.95
N HIS A 65 -2.97 -3.71 -13.17
CA HIS A 65 -4.17 -4.14 -12.47
C HIS A 65 -3.77 -4.78 -11.14
N LEU A 66 -4.35 -4.29 -10.04
CA LEU A 66 -4.09 -4.81 -8.71
C LEU A 66 -5.14 -5.84 -8.32
N ALA A 67 -4.69 -7.02 -7.94
CA ALA A 67 -5.53 -8.04 -7.34
C ALA A 67 -5.26 -8.06 -5.83
N TRP A 68 -6.32 -8.22 -5.03
CA TRP A 68 -6.21 -8.08 -3.58
C TRP A 68 -6.61 -9.36 -2.85
N ILE A 69 -5.88 -9.66 -1.79
CA ILE A 69 -6.27 -10.66 -0.79
C ILE A 69 -6.08 -10.05 0.59
N ARG A 70 -6.62 -10.71 1.61
CA ARG A 70 -6.38 -10.34 3.00
C ARG A 70 -5.66 -11.48 3.69
N LEU A 71 -4.44 -11.21 4.16
CA LEU A 71 -3.70 -12.17 4.98
C LEU A 71 -4.25 -12.10 6.41
N ASP A 72 -4.48 -13.26 7.02
CA ASP A 72 -5.01 -13.38 8.38
C ASP A 72 -6.29 -12.56 8.59
N ASP A 73 -7.07 -12.39 7.52
CA ASP A 73 -8.36 -11.69 7.49
C ASP A 73 -8.29 -10.17 7.73
N TRP A 74 -7.10 -9.59 7.92
CA TRP A 74 -7.01 -8.16 8.22
C TRP A 74 -5.88 -7.41 7.52
N LEU A 75 -4.91 -8.10 6.93
CA LEU A 75 -3.78 -7.46 6.25
C LEU A 75 -4.01 -7.44 4.74
N PRO A 76 -4.31 -6.28 4.14
CA PRO A 76 -4.48 -6.22 2.70
C PRO A 76 -3.15 -6.40 1.97
N GLN A 77 -3.15 -7.24 0.95
CA GLN A 77 -2.00 -7.44 0.08
C GLN A 77 -2.44 -7.32 -1.37
N SER A 78 -1.81 -6.43 -2.12
CA SER A 78 -2.02 -6.35 -3.55
C SER A 78 -0.97 -7.20 -4.29
N THR A 79 -1.38 -7.74 -5.43
CA THR A 79 -0.52 -8.48 -6.34
C THR A 79 -0.70 -7.89 -7.72
N ALA A 80 0.40 -7.67 -8.43
CA ALA A 80 0.37 -7.13 -9.78
C ALA A 80 1.48 -7.75 -10.61
N GLN A 81 1.30 -7.68 -11.93
CA GLN A 81 2.29 -8.11 -12.90
C GLN A 81 2.73 -6.89 -13.69
N LEU A 82 4.03 -6.65 -13.75
CA LEU A 82 4.60 -5.55 -14.52
C LEU A 82 5.70 -6.13 -15.42
N GLY A 83 5.34 -6.44 -16.67
CA GLY A 83 6.22 -7.17 -17.56
C GLY A 83 6.57 -8.54 -16.99
N SER A 84 7.84 -8.82 -16.76
CA SER A 84 8.30 -10.07 -16.14
C SER A 84 8.47 -9.97 -14.62
N LEU A 85 8.08 -8.85 -14.02
CA LEU A 85 8.12 -8.67 -12.58
C LEU A 85 6.79 -9.04 -11.95
N GLU A 86 6.85 -9.79 -10.86
CA GLU A 86 5.71 -10.06 -9.99
C GLU A 86 5.84 -9.20 -8.75
N LEU A 87 4.83 -8.39 -8.47
CA LEU A 87 4.87 -7.41 -7.40
C LEU A 87 3.85 -7.74 -6.34
N LYS A 88 4.25 -7.67 -5.07
CA LYS A 88 3.36 -7.80 -3.93
C LYS A 88 3.57 -6.64 -2.98
N THR A 89 2.48 -6.03 -2.54
CA THR A 89 2.53 -4.93 -1.58
C THR A 89 1.63 -5.28 -0.41
N LEU A 90 2.23 -5.39 0.78
CA LEU A 90 1.53 -5.74 2.00
C LEU A 90 1.52 -4.53 2.94
N TYR A 91 0.34 -4.22 3.47
CA TYR A 91 0.15 -3.10 4.39
C TYR A 91 0.00 -3.66 5.80
N VAL A 92 0.95 -3.36 6.67
CA VAL A 92 1.03 -3.99 7.99
C VAL A 92 1.03 -2.94 9.09
N PRO A 93 -0.08 -2.78 9.83
CA PRO A 93 -0.06 -2.07 11.11
C PRO A 93 0.26 -3.09 12.21
N PRO A 94 1.53 -3.20 12.66
CA PRO A 94 1.88 -4.23 13.64
C PRO A 94 1.12 -4.05 14.94
N ILE A 95 0.74 -5.16 15.57
CA ILE A 95 0.04 -5.13 16.86
C ILE A 95 0.94 -4.44 17.89
N ASP A 96 0.36 -3.53 18.68
CA ASP A 96 1.05 -2.77 19.74
C ASP A 96 2.10 -1.77 19.26
N GLU A 97 2.16 -1.49 17.96
CA GLU A 97 3.07 -0.48 17.41
C GLU A 97 2.30 0.78 16.99
N ARG A 98 2.89 1.94 17.21
CA ARG A 98 2.27 3.24 16.87
C ARG A 98 2.59 3.67 15.46
N GLY A 99 2.57 2.73 14.53
CA GLY A 99 2.88 2.99 13.15
C GLY A 99 2.43 1.86 12.27
N PHE A 100 2.86 1.92 11.03
CA PHE A 100 2.58 0.88 10.06
C PHE A 100 3.76 0.72 9.12
N ALA A 101 3.79 -0.40 8.42
CA ALA A 101 4.81 -0.68 7.42
C ALA A 101 4.16 -1.04 6.10
N ILE A 102 4.82 -0.71 5.01
CA ILE A 102 4.46 -1.17 3.68
C ILE A 102 5.62 -2.06 3.21
N GLN A 103 5.32 -3.34 3.03
CA GLN A 103 6.31 -4.30 2.57
C GLN A 103 6.10 -4.55 1.08
N MET A 104 7.08 -4.18 0.27
CA MET A 104 7.03 -4.36 -1.17
C MET A 104 7.98 -5.49 -1.56
N THR A 105 7.46 -6.49 -2.25
CA THR A 105 8.22 -7.63 -2.73
C THR A 105 8.21 -7.63 -4.25
N VAL A 106 9.38 -7.69 -4.86
CA VAL A 106 9.53 -7.71 -6.31
C VAL A 106 10.24 -9.02 -6.68
N HIS A 107 9.60 -9.81 -7.53
CA HIS A 107 10.17 -11.06 -8.03
C HIS A 107 10.36 -10.97 -9.53
N ASN A 108 11.60 -11.13 -9.98
CA ASN A 108 11.95 -11.13 -11.39
C ASN A 108 11.80 -12.56 -11.93
N THR A 109 10.82 -12.78 -12.79
CA THR A 109 10.55 -14.09 -13.39
C THR A 109 11.30 -14.32 -14.70
N SER A 110 12.04 -13.32 -15.18
CA SER A 110 12.86 -13.46 -16.39
C SER A 110 14.24 -14.05 -16.09
N GLU A 111 14.96 -14.44 -17.13
CA GLU A 111 16.32 -14.94 -16.99
C GLU A 111 17.37 -13.82 -17.03
N SER A 112 16.95 -12.59 -17.29
CA SER A 112 17.86 -11.44 -17.38
C SER A 112 17.62 -10.46 -16.25
N ALA A 113 18.65 -9.69 -15.91
CA ALA A 113 18.54 -8.64 -14.90
C ALA A 113 17.61 -7.53 -15.40
N GLN A 114 16.88 -6.92 -14.48
CA GLN A 114 15.93 -5.85 -14.74
C GLN A 114 16.23 -4.68 -13.82
N ASP A 115 16.24 -3.48 -14.36
CA ASP A 115 16.39 -2.27 -13.55
C ASP A 115 15.00 -1.77 -13.17
N VAL A 116 14.76 -1.66 -11.87
CA VAL A 116 13.46 -1.26 -11.33
C VAL A 116 13.65 -0.15 -10.30
N VAL A 117 12.73 0.81 -10.30
CA VAL A 117 12.69 1.88 -9.29
C VAL A 117 11.50 1.62 -8.38
N ILE A 118 11.76 1.57 -7.08
CA ILE A 118 10.75 1.34 -6.06
C ILE A 118 10.78 2.52 -5.09
N GLY A 119 9.62 3.00 -4.70
CA GLY A 119 9.59 4.10 -3.75
C GLY A 119 8.20 4.36 -3.18
N LEU A 120 8.17 5.37 -2.32
CA LEU A 120 6.96 5.94 -1.76
C LEU A 120 6.93 7.42 -2.08
N ASN A 121 5.81 7.87 -2.61
CA ASN A 121 5.59 9.29 -2.85
C ASN A 121 4.70 9.90 -1.80
#